data_8b18ab8b8267fda57d14e84ee5647cd9
#
_entry.id   8b18ab8b8267fda57d14e84ee5647cd9
#
_cell.length_a   1.000
_cell.length_b   1.000
_cell.length_c   1.000
_cell.angle_alpha   90.00
_cell.angle_beta   90.00
_cell.angle_gamma   90.00
#
_symmetry.space_group_name_H-M   'P 1'
#
loop_
_entity.id
_entity.type
_entity.pdbx_description
1 polymer ?
#
loop_
_entity_poly.entity_id
_entity_poly.type
_entity_poly.pdbx_seq_one_letter_code
_entity_poly.pdbx_strand_id
1 'polypeptide(L)'
;MLIFPLMNDLSRKIIHIDMDAFFAAVEIRDNPKLKGKPVIIGSDPRKTGGRGVVSTCSYEARAFGIHSAMSSKEAYERCPQAIFISGNYEKYTSVGQQIRAIFKRYTDKIEPMSIDEAYLDVTENKLGIKS
;
A
#
# COMPACT_ATOMS: atom_id res chain seq x y z
N MET A 1 15.30 -36.62 9.40
CA MET A 1 15.53 -36.22 8.94
C MET A 1 15.56 -35.34 8.70
N LEU A 2 16.14 -35.19 8.73
CA LEU A 2 16.50 -34.57 8.28
C LEU A 2 16.79 -33.96 7.91
N ILE A 3 17.14 -33.92 7.85
CA ILE A 3 17.54 -33.52 7.20
C ILE A 3 17.17 -33.25 6.61
N PHE A 4 17.01 -33.47 6.50
CA PHE A 4 16.64 -33.27 5.73
C PHE A 4 15.68 -33.03 5.36
N PRO A 5 14.96 -33.60 5.38
CA PRO A 5 13.67 -33.21 5.11
C PRO A 5 13.45 -31.82 5.46
N LEU A 6 14.00 -31.59 6.38
CA LEU A 6 14.14 -30.31 6.60
C LEU A 6 14.40 -29.52 5.45
N MET A 7 15.05 -30.07 4.53
CA MET A 7 15.32 -29.43 3.31
C MET A 7 14.10 -28.99 2.57
N ASN A 8 12.98 -29.61 2.79
CA ASN A 8 11.76 -29.21 2.16
C ASN A 8 11.38 -27.81 2.60
N ASP A 9 11.54 -27.51 3.87
CA ASP A 9 11.22 -26.19 4.35
C ASP A 9 12.18 -25.17 3.81
N LEU A 10 13.43 -25.54 3.64
CA LEU A 10 14.42 -24.66 3.08
C LEU A 10 14.16 -24.33 1.62
N SER A 11 13.41 -25.18 0.92
CA SER A 11 13.09 -24.93 -0.47
C SER A 11 11.83 -24.07 -0.64
N ARG A 12 11.06 -23.91 0.42
CA ARG A 12 9.83 -23.14 0.36
C ARG A 12 10.10 -21.66 0.42
N LYS A 13 9.53 -20.91 -0.52
CA LYS A 13 9.75 -19.47 -0.65
C LYS A 13 8.44 -18.74 -0.68
N ILE A 14 8.22 -17.94 0.34
CA ILE A 14 7.02 -17.12 0.48
C ILE A 14 7.45 -15.66 0.47
N ILE A 15 6.81 -14.86 -0.36
CA ILE A 15 7.05 -13.42 -0.41
C ILE A 15 5.80 -12.71 0.10
N HIS A 16 5.98 -11.80 1.04
CA HIS A 16 4.94 -10.86 1.44
C HIS A 16 5.18 -9.54 0.73
N ILE A 17 4.20 -9.10 -0.03
CA ILE A 17 4.27 -7.82 -0.71
C ILE A 17 3.24 -6.89 -0.09
N ASP A 18 3.70 -5.71 0.31
CA ASP A 18 2.86 -4.65 0.84
C ASP A 18 3.21 -3.38 0.08
N MET A 19 2.25 -2.84 -0.64
CA MET A 19 2.48 -1.66 -1.47
C MET A 19 2.63 -0.42 -0.60
N ASP A 20 3.69 0.30 -0.83
CA ASP A 20 4.12 1.38 0.02
C ASP A 20 3.26 2.64 -0.15
N ALA A 21 2.64 3.12 0.94
CA ALA A 21 1.75 4.29 0.93
C ALA A 21 0.79 4.25 -0.28
N PHE A 22 0.11 3.13 -0.47
CA PHE A 22 -0.50 2.76 -1.74
C PHE A 22 -1.46 3.82 -2.28
N PHE A 23 -2.44 4.23 -1.49
CA PHE A 23 -3.45 5.16 -1.99
C PHE A 23 -2.82 6.51 -2.36
N ALA A 24 -1.90 6.98 -1.54
CA ALA A 24 -1.18 8.22 -1.83
C ALA A 24 -0.33 8.07 -3.10
N ALA A 25 0.32 6.91 -3.27
CA ALA A 25 1.12 6.64 -4.46
C ALA A 25 0.28 6.66 -5.73
N VAL A 26 -0.94 6.10 -5.69
CA VAL A 26 -1.86 6.12 -6.83
C VAL A 26 -2.24 7.56 -7.19
N GLU A 27 -2.56 8.37 -6.20
CA GLU A 27 -2.96 9.76 -6.45
C GLU A 27 -1.78 10.58 -7.03
N ILE A 28 -0.58 10.35 -6.52
CA ILE A 28 0.61 11.04 -7.04
C ILE A 28 0.92 10.60 -8.47
N ARG A 29 0.75 9.31 -8.78
CA ARG A 29 0.92 8.80 -10.14
C ARG A 29 -0.04 9.50 -11.11
N ASP A 30 -1.30 9.66 -10.70
CA ASP A 30 -2.35 10.24 -11.55
C ASP A 30 -2.26 11.76 -11.61
N ASN A 31 -1.62 12.39 -10.63
CA ASN A 31 -1.41 13.82 -10.62
C ASN A 31 0.02 14.14 -10.16
N PRO A 32 0.98 14.17 -11.10
CA PRO A 32 2.38 14.40 -10.77
C PRO A 32 2.68 15.73 -10.07
N LYS A 33 1.76 16.67 -10.09
CA LYS A 33 1.91 17.93 -9.35
C LYS A 33 1.94 17.71 -7.84
N LEU A 34 1.46 16.56 -7.38
CA LEU A 34 1.49 16.19 -5.96
C LEU A 34 2.85 15.69 -5.50
N LYS A 35 3.74 15.37 -6.43
CA LYS A 35 5.05 14.82 -6.11
C LYS A 35 5.83 15.76 -5.21
N GLY A 36 6.39 15.22 -4.15
CA GLY A 36 7.18 16.00 -3.19
C GLY A 36 6.37 16.79 -2.17
N LYS A 37 5.05 16.70 -2.24
CA LYS A 37 4.16 17.44 -1.34
C LYS A 37 3.56 16.52 -0.28
N PRO A 38 3.22 17.05 0.91
CA PRO A 38 2.50 16.26 1.90
C PRO A 38 1.07 16.04 1.42
N VAL A 39 0.75 14.78 1.13
CA VAL A 39 -0.57 14.35 0.64
C VAL A 39 -1.20 13.43 1.67
N ILE A 40 -2.43 13.70 2.03
CA ILE A 40 -3.19 12.90 2.99
C ILE A 40 -4.44 12.37 2.29
N ILE A 41 -4.62 11.06 2.35
CA ILE A 41 -5.85 10.44 1.87
C ILE A 41 -6.81 10.36 3.04
N GLY A 42 -7.84 11.14 2.98
CA GLY A 42 -8.83 11.27 4.04
C GLY A 42 -9.65 12.52 3.86
N SER A 43 -10.69 12.67 4.68
CA SER A 43 -11.57 13.84 4.59
C SER A 43 -10.85 15.10 5.05
N ASP A 44 -11.06 16.17 4.34
CA ASP A 44 -10.53 17.49 4.71
C ASP A 44 -11.33 18.02 5.91
N PRO A 45 -10.70 18.22 7.07
CA PRO A 45 -11.42 18.62 8.27
C PRO A 45 -12.04 20.03 8.17
N ARG A 46 -11.52 20.85 7.27
CA ARG A 46 -12.10 22.18 7.02
C ARG A 46 -13.47 22.09 6.36
N LYS A 47 -13.73 20.98 5.66
CA LYS A 47 -15.01 20.74 4.96
C LYS A 47 -15.98 19.90 5.77
N THR A 48 -15.48 19.14 6.74
CA THR A 48 -16.31 18.19 7.50
C THR A 48 -16.58 18.63 8.93
N GLY A 49 -16.15 19.83 9.31
CA GLY A 49 -16.29 20.28 10.69
C GLY A 49 -15.36 19.52 11.65
N GLY A 50 -14.19 19.13 11.17
CA GLY A 50 -13.18 18.46 11.98
C GLY A 50 -13.30 16.94 12.00
N ARG A 51 -14.21 16.35 11.22
CA ARG A 51 -14.40 14.90 11.19
C ARG A 51 -13.51 14.24 10.14
N GLY A 52 -13.28 12.96 10.32
CA GLY A 52 -12.54 12.12 9.39
C GLY A 52 -11.28 11.57 10.00
N VAL A 53 -10.70 10.58 9.33
CA VAL A 53 -9.44 9.96 9.73
C VAL A 53 -8.55 9.81 8.51
N VAL A 54 -7.25 9.76 8.77
CA VAL A 54 -6.24 9.53 7.74
C VAL A 54 -6.28 8.03 7.37
N SER A 55 -6.49 7.74 6.09
CA SER A 55 -6.36 6.37 5.59
C SER A 55 -4.89 6.04 5.40
N THR A 56 -4.18 6.88 4.66
CA THR A 56 -2.74 6.81 4.49
C THR A 56 -2.24 8.19 4.08
N CYS A 57 -0.93 8.34 3.98
CA CYS A 57 -0.35 9.61 3.59
C CYS A 57 1.02 9.40 2.95
N SER A 58 1.48 10.41 2.21
CA SER A 58 2.80 10.39 1.61
C SER A 58 3.90 10.49 2.66
N TYR A 59 5.13 10.16 2.29
CA TYR A 59 6.27 10.27 3.20
C TYR A 59 6.51 11.71 3.62
N GLU A 60 6.26 12.67 2.74
CA GLU A 60 6.36 14.09 3.09
C GLU A 60 5.41 14.45 4.24
N ALA A 61 4.20 13.88 4.22
CA ALA A 61 3.26 14.07 5.33
C ALA A 61 3.73 13.36 6.60
N ARG A 62 4.31 12.18 6.46
CA ARG A 62 4.82 11.41 7.60
C ARG A 62 5.93 12.14 8.35
N ALA A 63 6.68 12.99 7.66
CA ALA A 63 7.72 13.80 8.29
C ALA A 63 7.13 14.77 9.34
N PHE A 64 5.85 15.09 9.25
CA PHE A 64 5.13 15.90 10.24
C PHE A 64 4.50 15.06 11.35
N GLY A 65 4.79 13.76 11.39
CA GLY A 65 4.22 12.85 12.38
C GLY A 65 2.83 12.35 12.03
N ILE A 66 2.37 12.55 10.80
CA ILE A 66 1.06 12.10 10.35
C ILE A 66 1.13 10.61 10.00
N HIS A 67 0.11 9.87 10.37
CA HIS A 67 0.05 8.42 10.13
C HIS A 67 -1.40 7.96 9.97
N SER A 68 -1.55 6.74 9.46
CA SER A 68 -2.86 6.10 9.32
C SER A 68 -3.58 6.05 10.66
N ALA A 69 -4.88 6.19 10.62
CA ALA A 69 -5.79 6.20 11.76
C ALA A 69 -5.76 7.49 12.60
N MET A 70 -4.84 8.40 12.32
CA MET A 70 -4.86 9.72 12.97
C MET A 70 -6.11 10.47 12.55
N SER A 71 -6.67 11.29 13.44
CA SER A 71 -7.81 12.13 13.06
C SER A 71 -7.37 13.16 12.02
N SER A 72 -8.25 13.45 11.06
CA SER A 72 -7.97 14.47 10.05
C SER A 72 -7.70 15.83 10.69
N LYS A 73 -8.40 16.12 11.78
CA LYS A 73 -8.20 17.37 12.53
C LYS A 73 -6.77 17.48 13.04
N GLU A 74 -6.27 16.44 13.69
CA GLU A 74 -4.90 16.43 14.19
C GLU A 74 -3.90 16.52 13.05
N ALA A 75 -4.14 15.81 11.96
CA ALA A 75 -3.28 15.85 10.79
C ALA A 75 -3.19 17.28 10.23
N TYR A 76 -4.31 17.96 10.15
CA TYR A 76 -4.34 19.33 9.67
C TYR A 76 -3.57 20.26 10.61
N GLU A 77 -3.71 20.06 11.90
CA GLU A 77 -2.98 20.87 12.90
C GLU A 77 -1.46 20.69 12.78
N ARG A 78 -1.02 19.47 12.46
CA ARG A 78 0.40 19.17 12.28
C ARG A 78 0.96 19.68 10.97
N CYS A 79 0.15 19.71 9.93
CA CYS A 79 0.59 20.13 8.60
C CYS A 79 -0.54 20.86 7.87
N PRO A 80 -0.75 22.15 8.19
CA PRO A 80 -1.85 22.91 7.56
C PRO A 80 -1.74 23.01 6.04
N GLN A 81 -0.52 22.87 5.49
CA GLN A 81 -0.31 22.95 4.05
C GLN A 81 -0.52 21.61 3.35
N ALA A 82 -0.85 20.55 4.07
CA ALA A 82 -1.08 19.24 3.47
C ALA A 82 -2.28 19.29 2.51
N ILE A 83 -2.17 18.51 1.46
CA ILE A 83 -3.24 18.36 0.48
C ILE A 83 -4.07 17.15 0.89
N PHE A 84 -5.33 17.41 1.23
CA PHE A 84 -6.27 16.34 1.59
C PHE A 84 -7.01 15.90 0.34
N ILE A 85 -7.00 14.60 0.09
CA ILE A 85 -7.71 13.99 -1.04
C ILE A 85 -8.66 12.95 -0.48
N SER A 86 -9.95 13.10 -0.81
CA SER A 86 -10.92 12.06 -0.47
C SER A 86 -10.59 10.80 -1.24
N GLY A 87 -10.58 9.66 -0.54
CA GLY A 87 -10.21 8.42 -1.16
C GLY A 87 -11.17 8.00 -2.25
N ASN A 88 -10.63 7.39 -3.30
CA ASN A 88 -11.41 6.77 -4.37
C ASN A 88 -11.13 5.27 -4.33
N TYR A 89 -11.89 4.56 -3.51
CA TYR A 89 -11.66 3.14 -3.25
C TYR A 89 -11.80 2.30 -4.51
N GLU A 90 -12.72 2.67 -5.38
CA GLU A 90 -12.92 1.98 -6.65
C GLU A 90 -11.67 2.07 -7.52
N LYS A 91 -11.06 3.24 -7.59
CA LYS A 91 -9.81 3.42 -8.34
C LYS A 91 -8.69 2.60 -7.73
N TYR A 92 -8.55 2.61 -6.41
CA TYR A 92 -7.50 1.85 -5.73
C TYR A 92 -7.68 0.35 -5.91
N THR A 93 -8.91 -0.13 -5.87
CA THR A 93 -9.23 -1.52 -6.15
C THR A 93 -8.83 -1.91 -7.57
N SER A 94 -9.12 -1.06 -8.53
CA SER A 94 -8.75 -1.31 -9.93
C SER A 94 -7.23 -1.42 -10.09
N VAL A 95 -6.48 -0.51 -9.47
CA VAL A 95 -5.01 -0.58 -9.51
C VAL A 95 -4.50 -1.83 -8.80
N GLY A 96 -5.11 -2.18 -7.68
CA GLY A 96 -4.75 -3.41 -6.96
C GLY A 96 -4.95 -4.66 -7.80
N GLN A 97 -6.01 -4.70 -8.60
CA GLN A 97 -6.24 -5.80 -9.54
C GLN A 97 -5.16 -5.88 -10.61
N GLN A 98 -4.70 -4.74 -11.11
CA GLN A 98 -3.61 -4.71 -12.08
C GLN A 98 -2.31 -5.23 -11.48
N ILE A 99 -2.05 -4.90 -10.22
CA ILE A 99 -0.88 -5.40 -9.50
C ILE A 99 -0.95 -6.92 -9.32
N ARG A 100 -2.12 -7.43 -8.96
CA ARG A 100 -2.33 -8.88 -8.82
C ARG A 100 -2.13 -9.61 -10.14
N ALA A 101 -2.51 -9.01 -11.25
CA ALA A 101 -2.26 -9.58 -12.56
C ALA A 101 -0.76 -9.73 -12.83
N ILE A 102 0.05 -8.80 -12.31
CA ILE A 102 1.49 -8.91 -12.40
C ILE A 102 1.99 -10.08 -11.54
N PHE A 103 1.47 -10.25 -10.33
CA PHE A 103 1.86 -11.37 -9.47
C PHE A 103 1.58 -12.72 -10.15
N LYS A 104 0.49 -12.81 -10.89
CA LYS A 104 0.12 -14.05 -11.60
C LYS A 104 1.08 -14.43 -12.70
N ARG A 105 1.93 -13.55 -13.13
CA ARG A 105 3.03 -13.87 -14.05
C ARG A 105 4.06 -14.77 -13.39
N TYR A 106 4.15 -14.75 -12.07
CA TYR A 106 5.15 -15.47 -11.30
C TYR A 106 4.60 -16.71 -10.63
N THR A 107 3.38 -16.65 -10.14
CA THR A 107 2.76 -17.77 -9.44
C THR A 107 1.25 -17.63 -9.41
N ASP A 108 0.53 -18.77 -9.36
CA ASP A 108 -0.91 -18.79 -9.11
C ASP A 108 -1.22 -18.89 -7.62
N LYS A 109 -0.21 -19.18 -6.80
CA LYS A 109 -0.38 -19.35 -5.35
C LYS A 109 -0.28 -17.99 -4.67
N ILE A 110 -1.36 -17.23 -4.74
CA ILE A 110 -1.45 -15.88 -4.22
C ILE A 110 -2.54 -15.84 -3.17
N GLU A 111 -2.23 -15.33 -1.99
CA GLU A 111 -3.22 -15.07 -0.95
C GLU A 111 -3.32 -13.58 -0.71
N PRO A 112 -4.36 -12.92 -1.24
CA PRO A 112 -4.57 -11.51 -1.01
C PRO A 112 -5.02 -11.30 0.45
N MET A 113 -4.36 -10.38 1.14
CA MET A 113 -4.71 -10.02 2.51
C MET A 113 -5.51 -8.74 2.57
N SER A 114 -5.26 -7.82 1.64
CA SER A 114 -5.97 -6.57 1.50
C SER A 114 -5.79 -6.07 0.08
N ILE A 115 -6.29 -4.87 -0.19
CA ILE A 115 -6.20 -4.28 -1.53
C ILE A 115 -4.75 -4.06 -1.97
N ASP A 116 -3.83 -3.87 -1.03
CA ASP A 116 -2.43 -3.56 -1.30
C ASP A 116 -1.44 -4.58 -0.74
N GLU A 117 -1.92 -5.72 -0.25
CA GLU A 117 -1.06 -6.75 0.34
C GLU A 117 -1.40 -8.12 -0.18
N ALA A 118 -0.37 -8.93 -0.37
CA ALA A 118 -0.55 -10.33 -0.73
C ALA A 118 0.65 -11.16 -0.30
N TYR A 119 0.40 -12.43 -0.02
CA TYR A 119 1.45 -13.44 0.11
C TYR A 119 1.52 -14.22 -1.18
N LEU A 120 2.72 -14.45 -1.67
CA LEU A 120 2.98 -15.23 -2.87
C LEU A 120 3.86 -16.42 -2.51
N ASP A 121 3.41 -17.62 -2.86
CA ASP A 121 4.27 -18.80 -2.79
C ASP A 121 4.99 -18.93 -4.13
N VAL A 122 6.28 -18.62 -4.13
CA VAL A 122 7.11 -18.64 -5.33
C VAL A 122 8.14 -19.78 -5.29
N THR A 123 7.88 -20.80 -4.47
CA THR A 123 8.73 -22.00 -4.41
C THR A 123 8.94 -22.56 -5.82
N GLU A 124 7.84 -22.62 -6.60
CA GLU A 124 7.90 -22.93 -8.01
C GLU A 124 7.30 -21.74 -8.74
N ASN A 125 8.13 -20.91 -9.36
CA ASN A 125 7.62 -19.75 -10.08
C ASN A 125 7.57 -20.03 -11.58
N LYS A 126 6.63 -19.35 -12.25
CA LYS A 126 6.34 -19.59 -13.67
C LYS A 126 7.49 -19.19 -14.60
N LEU A 127 8.37 -18.31 -14.13
CA LEU A 127 9.48 -17.82 -14.94
C LEU A 127 10.76 -18.64 -14.75
N GLY A 128 10.74 -19.64 -13.88
CA GLY A 128 11.89 -20.48 -13.62
C GLY A 128 13.03 -19.74 -12.95
N ILE A 129 12.75 -18.64 -12.26
CA ILE A 129 13.76 -17.85 -11.57
C ILE A 129 14.23 -18.62 -10.34
N LYS A 130 15.55 -18.78 -10.20
CA LYS A 130 16.15 -19.38 -9.01
C LYS A 130 16.63 -18.28 -8.08
N SER A 131 16.55 -18.49 -6.77
CA SER A 131 17.02 -17.54 -5.78
C SER A 131 18.05 -18.15 -4.85
#